data_a63093f37205d28995b1447a8792067b
#
_entry.id   a63093f37205d28995b1447a8792067b
#
_cell.length_a   1.000
_cell.length_b   1.000
_cell.length_c   1.000
_cell.angle_alpha   90.00
_cell.angle_beta   90.00
_cell.angle_gamma   90.00
#
_symmetry.space_group_name_H-M   'P 1'
#
loop_
_entity.id
_entity.type
_entity.pdbx_description
1 polymer ?
#
loop_
_entity_poly.entity_id
_entity_poly.type
_entity_poly.pdbx_seq_one_letter_code
_entity_poly.pdbx_strand_id
1 'polypeptide(L)'
;MSSDTGSTGRTSSSSSPSSLSSEDPSNAALAAGEPPVEPMQYDDGFGAEIGVGPHALPWPEGERYDPGLLAHGDRRNVGDEYRYWTREAIVADLDLRRHDFHVAVENWGHDFNIGSVVRTANAFLAKEIHIVGRRRWNRRGAMVTDRYQHVRHHPDTADLTAWAAAEGLPIIGIDNLPGAVPLERTELPRRCVLLFGQEGPGLTEEARKHAAMVCSIAQFGSTRSINAGAAAAIAMHTWVQRYADIPEAGV
;
A
#
# COMPACT_ATOMS: atom_id res chain seq x y z
N MET A 1 -64.66 -43.29 0.94
CA MET A 1 -65.36 -42.89 -0.28
C MET A 1 -64.29 -42.17 -1.11
N SER A 2 -63.74 -42.89 -1.93
CA SER A 2 -63.88 -42.97 -3.40
C SER A 2 -63.08 -41.87 -4.03
N SER A 3 -62.02 -42.21 -4.64
CA SER A 3 -61.74 -42.67 -6.02
C SER A 3 -61.36 -41.48 -6.88
N ASP A 4 -60.51 -41.39 -7.79
CA ASP A 4 -59.88 -42.39 -8.65
C ASP A 4 -58.96 -41.69 -9.66
N THR A 5 -57.90 -42.35 -10.00
CA THR A 5 -57.28 -42.59 -11.31
C THR A 5 -56.92 -41.49 -12.32
N GLY A 6 -55.75 -41.72 -12.88
CA GLY A 6 -55.40 -41.55 -14.28
C GLY A 6 -53.98 -41.01 -14.48
N SER A 7 -52.98 -41.70 -14.58
CA SER A 7 -52.30 -42.54 -15.58
C SER A 7 -51.99 -41.87 -16.92
N THR A 8 -50.74 -42.09 -17.26
CA THR A 8 -50.03 -42.07 -18.57
C THR A 8 -49.26 -40.79 -18.85
N GLY A 9 -48.04 -40.81 -19.26
CA GLY A 9 -47.11 -41.83 -19.69
C GLY A 9 -45.91 -41.12 -20.34
N ARG A 10 -44.73 -41.74 -20.17
CA ARG A 10 -43.54 -41.72 -21.04
C ARG A 10 -43.19 -40.45 -21.82
N THR A 11 -42.01 -39.90 -21.70
CA THR A 11 -40.83 -40.35 -22.47
C THR A 11 -39.54 -39.74 -21.93
N SER A 12 -38.55 -40.62 -21.86
CA SER A 12 -37.15 -40.32 -21.58
C SER A 12 -36.49 -39.48 -22.67
N SER A 13 -35.76 -38.46 -22.31
CA SER A 13 -34.61 -38.02 -23.11
C SER A 13 -33.54 -37.47 -22.18
N SER A 14 -32.46 -38.23 -22.12
CA SER A 14 -31.20 -37.87 -21.53
C SER A 14 -30.59 -36.68 -22.28
N SER A 15 -30.25 -35.61 -21.54
CA SER A 15 -29.26 -34.67 -22.01
C SER A 15 -28.41 -34.24 -20.82
N SER A 16 -27.16 -34.64 -20.90
CA SER A 16 -26.07 -34.26 -19.99
C SER A 16 -25.90 -32.73 -19.94
N PRO A 17 -25.63 -32.10 -18.77
CA PRO A 17 -25.20 -30.75 -18.75
C PRO A 17 -23.70 -30.71 -19.08
N SER A 18 -23.37 -30.07 -20.19
CA SER A 18 -22.04 -29.64 -20.52
C SER A 18 -21.58 -28.62 -19.48
N SER A 19 -20.58 -28.99 -18.72
CA SER A 19 -19.81 -28.09 -17.87
C SER A 19 -19.04 -27.11 -18.76
N LEU A 20 -19.55 -25.91 -18.93
CA LEU A 20 -18.77 -24.76 -19.36
C LEU A 20 -18.15 -24.14 -18.10
N SER A 21 -16.90 -24.52 -17.84
CA SER A 21 -16.03 -23.76 -16.98
C SER A 21 -15.78 -22.41 -17.66
N SER A 22 -16.48 -21.39 -17.20
CA SER A 22 -16.12 -20.02 -17.52
C SER A 22 -14.82 -19.69 -16.78
N GLU A 23 -13.70 -19.88 -17.44
CA GLU A 23 -12.44 -19.30 -17.02
C GLU A 23 -12.61 -17.78 -17.08
N ASP A 24 -12.53 -17.14 -15.92
CA ASP A 24 -12.56 -15.71 -15.76
C ASP A 24 -11.37 -15.10 -16.54
N PRO A 25 -11.59 -14.29 -17.59
CA PRO A 25 -10.51 -13.70 -18.38
C PRO A 25 -9.59 -12.78 -17.58
N SER A 26 -9.93 -12.48 -16.31
CA SER A 26 -9.08 -11.69 -15.41
C SER A 26 -7.85 -12.45 -14.91
N ASN A 27 -7.81 -13.78 -15.00
CA ASN A 27 -6.70 -14.58 -14.50
C ASN A 27 -5.59 -14.80 -15.57
N ALA A 28 -5.92 -14.63 -16.85
CA ALA A 28 -4.93 -14.75 -17.93
C ALA A 28 -3.99 -13.51 -18.04
N ALA A 29 -4.39 -12.38 -17.48
CA ALA A 29 -3.58 -11.14 -17.50
C ALA A 29 -2.46 -11.10 -16.45
N LEU A 30 -2.39 -12.10 -15.56
CA LEU A 30 -1.36 -12.16 -14.50
C LEU A 30 -0.08 -12.90 -14.93
N ALA A 31 -0.09 -13.56 -16.09
CA ALA A 31 1.06 -14.28 -16.64
C ALA A 31 1.80 -13.54 -17.77
N ALA A 32 1.24 -12.45 -18.29
CA ALA A 32 1.95 -11.56 -19.18
C ALA A 32 2.82 -10.64 -18.32
N GLY A 33 4.14 -10.77 -18.43
CA GLY A 33 5.07 -9.83 -17.81
C GLY A 33 4.62 -8.40 -18.07
N GLU A 34 4.61 -7.56 -17.04
CA GLU A 34 4.26 -6.15 -17.19
C GLU A 34 5.08 -5.56 -18.34
N PRO A 35 4.47 -4.85 -19.28
CA PRO A 35 5.23 -4.21 -20.35
C PRO A 35 6.28 -3.29 -19.72
N PRO A 36 7.46 -3.13 -20.34
CA PRO A 36 8.47 -2.20 -19.86
C PRO A 36 7.79 -0.84 -19.63
N VAL A 37 7.89 -0.34 -18.42
CA VAL A 37 7.34 0.99 -18.09
C VAL A 37 8.18 1.99 -18.84
N GLU A 38 7.61 2.59 -19.88
CA GLU A 38 8.24 3.73 -20.55
C GLU A 38 8.54 4.79 -19.48
N PRO A 39 9.73 5.39 -19.51
CA PRO A 39 10.08 6.44 -18.56
C PRO A 39 9.07 7.58 -18.72
N MET A 40 8.37 7.89 -17.63
CA MET A 40 7.42 8.99 -17.60
C MET A 40 8.19 10.29 -17.81
N GLN A 41 8.07 10.89 -18.99
CA GLN A 41 8.58 12.22 -19.26
C GLN A 41 7.72 13.21 -18.49
N TYR A 42 8.25 13.75 -17.40
CA TYR A 42 7.74 14.97 -16.82
C TYR A 42 8.27 16.15 -17.63
N ASP A 43 7.48 16.64 -18.55
CA ASP A 43 7.67 17.97 -19.11
C ASP A 43 6.97 18.95 -18.17
N ASP A 44 7.68 19.36 -17.11
CA ASP A 44 7.19 20.35 -16.14
C ASP A 44 7.49 21.80 -16.56
N GLY A 45 7.96 21.99 -17.79
CA GLY A 45 8.30 23.30 -18.31
C GLY A 45 9.53 23.96 -17.65
N PHE A 46 10.19 23.28 -16.70
CA PHE A 46 11.37 23.78 -16.00
C PHE A 46 12.69 23.28 -16.56
N GLY A 47 12.70 22.47 -17.61
CA GLY A 47 13.89 22.13 -18.39
C GLY A 47 15.01 21.37 -17.65
N ALA A 48 14.77 20.95 -16.42
CA ALA A 48 15.70 20.09 -15.68
C ALA A 48 15.43 18.63 -16.05
N GLU A 49 16.40 17.96 -16.64
CA GLU A 49 16.34 16.51 -16.84
C GLU A 49 16.28 15.83 -15.46
N ILE A 50 15.13 15.17 -15.18
CA ILE A 50 14.99 14.38 -13.95
C ILE A 50 15.86 13.14 -14.08
N GLY A 51 16.72 12.92 -13.08
CA GLY A 51 17.63 11.78 -13.03
C GLY A 51 19.05 12.10 -13.49
N VAL A 52 19.76 11.06 -13.84
CA VAL A 52 21.18 11.13 -14.25
C VAL A 52 21.38 10.46 -15.60
N GLY A 53 22.31 11.00 -16.40
CA GLY A 53 22.71 10.43 -17.69
C GLY A 53 23.49 9.10 -17.55
N PRO A 54 24.01 8.55 -18.67
CA PRO A 54 24.89 7.38 -18.66
C PRO A 54 26.10 7.59 -17.75
N HIS A 55 26.50 6.54 -17.04
CA HIS A 55 27.68 6.59 -16.17
C HIS A 55 28.96 6.61 -17.01
N ALA A 56 29.91 7.47 -16.65
CA ALA A 56 31.21 7.51 -17.30
C ALA A 56 32.00 6.21 -17.05
N LEU A 57 32.86 5.83 -18.02
CA LEU A 57 33.74 4.69 -17.84
C LEU A 57 34.98 5.06 -17.00
N PRO A 58 35.55 4.10 -16.23
CA PRO A 58 35.06 2.73 -16.04
C PRO A 58 33.80 2.69 -15.17
N TRP A 59 32.92 1.71 -15.42
CA TRP A 59 31.75 1.51 -14.58
C TRP A 59 32.13 1.01 -13.20
N PRO A 60 31.32 1.34 -12.14
CA PRO A 60 31.52 0.77 -10.83
C PRO A 60 31.27 -0.75 -10.86
N GLU A 61 32.06 -1.49 -10.09
CA GLU A 61 31.93 -2.94 -9.96
C GLU A 61 30.94 -3.33 -8.84
N GLY A 62 30.31 -4.47 -9.00
CA GLY A 62 29.45 -5.08 -8.00
C GLY A 62 28.05 -5.41 -8.50
N GLU A 63 27.44 -6.45 -7.91
CA GLU A 63 26.13 -6.98 -8.30
C GLU A 63 24.96 -6.02 -8.04
N ARG A 64 25.18 -4.99 -7.24
CA ARG A 64 24.15 -3.97 -6.96
C ARG A 64 23.85 -3.06 -8.14
N TYR A 65 24.75 -2.95 -9.12
CA TYR A 65 24.58 -2.05 -10.25
C TYR A 65 23.88 -2.71 -11.42
N ASP A 66 22.98 -1.97 -12.05
CA ASP A 66 22.26 -2.38 -13.25
C ASP A 66 23.02 -1.91 -14.50
N PRO A 67 23.53 -2.83 -15.33
CA PRO A 67 24.30 -2.46 -16.54
C PRO A 67 23.49 -1.61 -17.52
N GLY A 68 22.17 -1.82 -17.60
CA GLY A 68 21.29 -1.04 -18.46
C GLY A 68 21.18 0.41 -17.99
N LEU A 69 21.06 0.62 -16.68
CA LEU A 69 21.04 1.97 -16.10
C LEU A 69 22.40 2.66 -16.24
N LEU A 70 23.49 1.94 -16.06
CA LEU A 70 24.85 2.48 -16.29
C LEU A 70 25.03 2.92 -17.73
N ALA A 71 24.54 2.13 -18.70
CA ALA A 71 24.68 2.43 -20.13
C ALA A 71 23.77 3.56 -20.63
N HIS A 72 22.54 3.68 -20.06
CA HIS A 72 21.51 4.56 -20.62
C HIS A 72 21.08 5.68 -19.69
N GLY A 73 21.57 5.71 -18.44
CA GLY A 73 21.18 6.66 -17.42
C GLY A 73 20.04 6.14 -16.52
N ASP A 74 19.83 6.83 -15.41
CA ASP A 74 18.81 6.48 -14.40
C ASP A 74 17.88 7.64 -14.17
N ARG A 75 16.63 7.52 -14.68
CA ARG A 75 15.57 8.52 -14.55
C ARG A 75 14.54 8.16 -13.46
N ARG A 76 14.83 7.15 -12.64
CA ARG A 76 13.93 6.74 -11.56
C ARG A 76 13.91 7.80 -10.46
N ASN A 77 12.76 7.89 -9.77
CA ASN A 77 12.61 8.72 -8.57
C ASN A 77 13.22 8.00 -7.34
N VAL A 78 14.55 7.97 -7.28
CA VAL A 78 15.34 7.39 -6.17
C VAL A 78 16.33 8.41 -5.65
N GLY A 79 16.75 8.25 -4.39
CA GLY A 79 17.85 9.05 -3.83
C GLY A 79 19.15 8.87 -4.62
N ASP A 80 20.04 9.86 -4.54
CA ASP A 80 21.25 9.86 -5.36
C ASP A 80 22.20 8.71 -5.01
N GLU A 81 22.19 8.22 -3.78
CA GLU A 81 22.94 7.05 -3.32
C GLU A 81 22.53 5.75 -4.01
N TYR A 82 21.28 5.71 -4.52
CA TYR A 82 20.73 4.54 -5.21
C TYR A 82 20.81 4.63 -6.75
N ARG A 83 21.43 5.67 -7.28
CA ARG A 83 21.60 5.80 -8.73
C ARG A 83 22.32 4.59 -9.31
N TYR A 84 21.78 4.09 -10.41
CA TYR A 84 22.23 2.90 -11.14
C TYR A 84 22.14 1.57 -10.38
N TRP A 85 21.60 1.52 -9.14
CA TRP A 85 21.42 0.25 -8.45
C TRP A 85 20.26 -0.55 -9.03
N THR A 86 20.35 -1.87 -8.95
CA THR A 86 19.21 -2.76 -9.20
C THR A 86 18.11 -2.51 -8.18
N ARG A 87 16.85 -2.78 -8.55
CA ARG A 87 15.74 -2.65 -7.60
C ARG A 87 15.94 -3.54 -6.37
N GLU A 88 16.38 -4.75 -6.60
CA GLU A 88 16.63 -5.76 -5.57
C GLU A 88 17.69 -5.29 -4.57
N ALA A 89 18.75 -4.67 -5.05
CA ALA A 89 19.80 -4.12 -4.19
C ALA A 89 19.27 -2.94 -3.34
N ILE A 90 18.43 -2.07 -3.92
CA ILE A 90 17.79 -0.97 -3.17
C ILE A 90 16.89 -1.53 -2.08
N VAL A 91 16.03 -2.52 -2.39
CA VAL A 91 15.13 -3.13 -1.40
C VAL A 91 15.93 -3.78 -0.28
N ALA A 92 16.98 -4.53 -0.62
CA ALA A 92 17.83 -5.18 0.38
C ALA A 92 18.51 -4.18 1.33
N ASP A 93 18.99 -3.06 0.82
CA ASP A 93 19.57 -1.99 1.63
C ASP A 93 18.52 -1.31 2.54
N LEU A 94 17.35 -0.99 2.00
CA LEU A 94 16.25 -0.43 2.78
C LEU A 94 15.80 -1.37 3.90
N ASP A 95 15.78 -2.69 3.64
CA ASP A 95 15.34 -3.69 4.60
C ASP A 95 16.21 -3.76 5.86
N LEU A 96 17.49 -3.37 5.75
CA LEU A 96 18.40 -3.27 6.89
C LEU A 96 18.06 -2.12 7.85
N ARG A 97 17.29 -1.15 7.38
CA ARG A 97 17.05 0.12 8.08
C ARG A 97 15.57 0.42 8.33
N ARG A 98 14.64 -0.45 7.90
CA ARG A 98 13.21 -0.20 8.08
C ARG A 98 12.84 0.00 9.53
N HIS A 99 12.03 1.01 9.76
CA HIS A 99 11.48 1.30 11.07
C HIS A 99 10.46 0.25 11.51
N ASP A 100 10.23 0.15 12.82
CA ASP A 100 9.39 -0.89 13.44
C ASP A 100 7.89 -0.60 13.40
N PHE A 101 7.43 0.39 12.62
CA PHE A 101 6.01 0.63 12.42
C PHE A 101 5.52 0.13 11.07
N HIS A 102 4.29 -0.32 11.05
CA HIS A 102 3.57 -0.75 9.87
C HIS A 102 2.47 0.26 9.52
N VAL A 103 2.05 0.28 8.28
CA VAL A 103 0.96 1.12 7.79
C VAL A 103 -0.12 0.23 7.20
N ALA A 104 -1.37 0.38 7.63
CA ALA A 104 -2.51 -0.33 7.07
C ALA A 104 -3.53 0.68 6.53
N VAL A 105 -4.14 0.36 5.38
CA VAL A 105 -5.16 1.20 4.76
C VAL A 105 -6.35 0.34 4.37
N GLU A 106 -7.55 0.73 4.79
CA GLU A 106 -8.79 0.12 4.35
C GLU A 106 -9.13 0.52 2.91
N ASN A 107 -9.39 -0.47 2.07
CA ASN A 107 -9.64 -0.31 0.63
C ASN A 107 -10.95 -1.01 0.21
N TRP A 108 -12.10 -0.49 0.66
CA TRP A 108 -13.42 -1.02 0.30
C TRP A 108 -14.03 -0.30 -0.92
N GLY A 109 -13.64 0.95 -1.15
CA GLY A 109 -13.96 1.76 -2.33
C GLY A 109 -12.75 1.91 -3.26
N HIS A 110 -12.85 2.80 -4.24
CA HIS A 110 -11.68 3.27 -5.00
C HIS A 110 -11.11 4.50 -4.29
N ASP A 111 -10.12 4.32 -3.43
CA ASP A 111 -9.44 5.43 -2.77
C ASP A 111 -8.21 5.87 -3.56
N PHE A 112 -8.21 7.14 -3.97
CA PHE A 112 -7.08 7.75 -4.68
C PHE A 112 -5.88 8.03 -3.76
N ASN A 113 -6.10 8.04 -2.44
CA ASN A 113 -5.06 8.40 -1.47
C ASN A 113 -4.10 7.25 -1.16
N ILE A 114 -4.48 6.00 -1.42
CA ILE A 114 -3.64 4.83 -1.10
C ILE A 114 -2.25 4.97 -1.71
N GLY A 115 -2.16 5.39 -2.98
CA GLY A 115 -0.87 5.63 -3.63
C GLY A 115 -0.02 6.67 -2.89
N SER A 116 -0.62 7.75 -2.42
CA SER A 116 0.07 8.79 -1.64
C SER A 116 0.53 8.26 -0.28
N VAL A 117 -0.30 7.44 0.39
CA VAL A 117 0.08 6.78 1.65
C VAL A 117 1.26 5.84 1.44
N VAL A 118 1.24 5.03 0.38
CA VAL A 118 2.35 4.12 0.02
C VAL A 118 3.64 4.89 -0.23
N ARG A 119 3.57 5.99 -0.98
CA ARG A 119 4.73 6.85 -1.24
C ARG A 119 5.29 7.45 0.05
N THR A 120 4.44 7.95 0.93
CA THR A 120 4.83 8.52 2.21
C THR A 120 5.43 7.46 3.15
N ALA A 121 4.82 6.27 3.19
CA ALA A 121 5.34 5.15 3.98
C ALA A 121 6.73 4.69 3.49
N ASN A 122 6.97 4.72 2.18
CA ASN A 122 8.31 4.48 1.64
C ASN A 122 9.29 5.58 2.06
N ALA A 123 8.90 6.85 1.98
CA ALA A 123 9.75 7.98 2.38
C ALA A 123 10.11 7.95 3.89
N PHE A 124 9.20 7.49 4.73
CA PHE A 124 9.42 7.31 6.17
C PHE A 124 9.86 5.90 6.55
N LEU A 125 10.24 5.08 5.58
CA LEU A 125 10.86 3.78 5.77
C LEU A 125 10.04 2.83 6.68
N ALA A 126 8.70 2.84 6.53
CA ALA A 126 7.80 1.93 7.24
C ALA A 126 8.18 0.47 6.97
N LYS A 127 7.95 -0.41 7.94
CA LYS A 127 8.32 -1.83 7.83
C LYS A 127 7.63 -2.52 6.66
N GLU A 128 6.32 -2.40 6.59
CA GLU A 128 5.46 -3.00 5.57
C GLU A 128 4.16 -2.22 5.45
N ILE A 129 3.52 -2.28 4.29
CA ILE A 129 2.21 -1.68 4.05
C ILE A 129 1.19 -2.80 3.89
N HIS A 130 0.02 -2.62 4.49
CA HIS A 130 -1.07 -3.57 4.51
C HIS A 130 -2.28 -2.96 3.81
N ILE A 131 -2.74 -3.58 2.73
CA ILE A 131 -3.96 -3.19 2.03
C ILE A 131 -5.08 -4.11 2.50
N VAL A 132 -6.08 -3.56 3.17
CA VAL A 132 -7.21 -4.30 3.78
C VAL A 132 -8.45 -4.17 2.91
N GLY A 133 -9.03 -5.29 2.48
CA GLY A 133 -10.20 -5.33 1.61
C GLY A 133 -9.83 -5.61 0.16
N ARG A 134 -10.18 -4.75 -0.79
CA ARG A 134 -9.90 -4.98 -2.20
C ARG A 134 -8.41 -5.03 -2.50
N ARG A 135 -7.96 -6.06 -3.19
CA ARG A 135 -6.55 -6.24 -3.55
C ARG A 135 -6.03 -5.18 -4.54
N ARG A 136 -6.87 -4.73 -5.46
CA ARG A 136 -6.53 -3.68 -6.44
C ARG A 136 -6.68 -2.30 -5.82
N TRP A 137 -5.68 -1.46 -5.95
CA TRP A 137 -5.67 -0.07 -5.53
C TRP A 137 -5.03 0.83 -6.57
N ASN A 138 -5.26 2.14 -6.50
CA ASN A 138 -4.71 3.09 -7.45
C ASN A 138 -3.23 3.40 -7.14
N ARG A 139 -2.33 2.92 -8.00
CA ARG A 139 -0.89 3.09 -7.84
C ARG A 139 -0.34 4.44 -8.32
N ARG A 140 -1.13 5.27 -9.03
CA ARG A 140 -0.64 6.53 -9.60
C ARG A 140 -0.01 7.43 -8.55
N GLY A 141 -0.62 7.60 -7.39
CA GLY A 141 -0.08 8.42 -6.29
C GLY A 141 1.21 7.88 -5.69
N ALA A 142 1.50 6.60 -5.85
CA ALA A 142 2.74 5.98 -5.35
C ALA A 142 3.98 6.43 -6.14
N MET A 143 3.82 6.94 -7.37
CA MET A 143 4.94 7.38 -8.20
C MET A 143 6.06 6.33 -8.29
N VAL A 144 5.65 5.05 -8.48
CA VAL A 144 6.52 3.86 -8.60
C VAL A 144 7.25 3.47 -7.30
N THR A 145 7.09 4.18 -6.18
CA THR A 145 7.77 3.86 -4.92
C THR A 145 7.26 2.57 -4.26
N ASP A 146 6.09 2.09 -4.65
CA ASP A 146 5.56 0.78 -4.27
C ASP A 146 6.47 -0.39 -4.67
N ARG A 147 7.39 -0.19 -5.63
CA ARG A 147 8.40 -1.19 -6.04
C ARG A 147 9.53 -1.37 -5.03
N TYR A 148 9.72 -0.40 -4.14
CA TYR A 148 10.75 -0.42 -3.10
C TYR A 148 10.17 -0.72 -1.73
N GLN A 149 8.86 -0.99 -1.64
CA GLN A 149 8.15 -1.22 -0.40
C GLN A 149 7.50 -2.61 -0.39
N HIS A 150 7.47 -3.24 0.78
CA HIS A 150 6.72 -4.47 0.99
C HIS A 150 5.24 -4.12 1.11
N VAL A 151 4.40 -4.75 0.30
CA VAL A 151 2.95 -4.54 0.30
C VAL A 151 2.25 -5.87 0.49
N ARG A 152 1.56 -6.03 1.62
CA ARG A 152 0.77 -7.20 1.98
C ARG A 152 -0.72 -6.92 1.80
N HIS A 153 -1.45 -7.90 1.35
CA HIS A 153 -2.90 -7.83 1.22
C HIS A 153 -3.60 -8.66 2.29
N HIS A 154 -4.60 -8.07 2.90
CA HIS A 154 -5.53 -8.72 3.83
C HIS A 154 -6.94 -8.66 3.24
N PRO A 155 -7.66 -9.79 3.09
CA PRO A 155 -9.00 -9.78 2.51
C PRO A 155 -10.01 -8.98 3.34
N ASP A 156 -9.78 -8.90 4.66
CA ASP A 156 -10.63 -8.17 5.59
C ASP A 156 -9.86 -7.70 6.84
N THR A 157 -10.55 -6.99 7.71
CA THR A 157 -9.98 -6.45 8.96
C THR A 157 -9.66 -7.56 9.97
N ALA A 158 -10.40 -8.68 9.95
CA ALA A 158 -10.15 -9.80 10.85
C ALA A 158 -8.81 -10.46 10.54
N ASP A 159 -8.47 -10.62 9.24
CA ASP A 159 -7.18 -11.17 8.80
C ASP A 159 -6.01 -10.24 9.20
N LEU A 160 -6.15 -8.92 9.02
CA LEU A 160 -5.16 -7.95 9.52
C LEU A 160 -4.99 -8.07 11.04
N THR A 161 -6.10 -8.17 11.78
CA THR A 161 -6.09 -8.25 13.23
C THR A 161 -5.41 -9.53 13.74
N ALA A 162 -5.72 -10.66 13.11
CA ALA A 162 -5.10 -11.94 13.44
C ALA A 162 -3.58 -11.91 13.17
N TRP A 163 -3.18 -11.34 12.04
CA TRP A 163 -1.76 -11.14 11.72
C TRP A 163 -1.07 -10.22 12.74
N ALA A 164 -1.66 -9.05 13.03
CA ALA A 164 -1.08 -8.09 13.97
C ALA A 164 -0.93 -8.68 15.39
N ALA A 165 -1.93 -9.47 15.83
CA ALA A 165 -1.87 -10.18 17.10
C ALA A 165 -0.75 -11.23 17.13
N ALA A 166 -0.55 -11.99 16.05
CA ALA A 166 0.53 -12.97 15.94
C ALA A 166 1.92 -12.31 15.97
N GLU A 167 2.06 -11.10 15.42
CA GLU A 167 3.30 -10.31 15.45
C GLU A 167 3.46 -9.50 16.76
N GLY A 168 2.47 -9.50 17.64
CA GLY A 168 2.46 -8.71 18.87
C GLY A 168 2.44 -7.20 18.63
N LEU A 169 1.71 -6.77 17.59
CA LEU A 169 1.62 -5.37 17.16
C LEU A 169 0.25 -4.79 17.53
N PRO A 170 0.17 -3.76 18.39
CA PRO A 170 -1.07 -3.03 18.59
C PRO A 170 -1.47 -2.27 17.31
N ILE A 171 -2.75 -2.29 16.99
CA ILE A 171 -3.32 -1.50 15.90
C ILE A 171 -3.77 -0.15 16.47
N ILE A 172 -3.27 0.93 15.88
CA ILE A 172 -3.62 2.30 16.22
C ILE A 172 -4.44 2.88 15.07
N GLY A 173 -5.73 3.06 15.29
CA GLY A 173 -6.61 3.68 14.31
C GLY A 173 -6.36 5.19 14.25
N ILE A 174 -6.35 5.77 13.07
CA ILE A 174 -6.24 7.23 12.87
C ILE A 174 -7.53 7.72 12.23
N ASP A 175 -8.36 8.37 13.03
CA ASP A 175 -9.64 8.92 12.58
C ASP A 175 -10.16 9.99 13.54
N ASN A 176 -10.94 10.94 13.02
CA ASN A 176 -11.52 12.03 13.80
C ASN A 176 -12.91 11.64 14.34
N LEU A 177 -12.92 10.71 15.30
CA LEU A 177 -14.13 10.14 15.91
C LEU A 177 -14.37 10.65 17.33
N PRO A 178 -15.64 10.68 17.78
CA PRO A 178 -15.94 10.93 19.19
C PRO A 178 -15.21 9.91 20.09
N GLY A 179 -14.51 10.41 21.10
CA GLY A 179 -13.72 9.58 22.02
C GLY A 179 -12.32 9.23 21.55
N ALA A 180 -11.91 9.64 20.34
CA ALA A 180 -10.52 9.52 19.91
C ALA A 180 -9.61 10.42 20.75
N VAL A 181 -8.40 9.96 21.03
CA VAL A 181 -7.40 10.73 21.78
C VAL A 181 -6.55 11.58 20.82
N PRO A 182 -6.18 12.83 21.20
CA PRO A 182 -5.32 13.63 20.33
C PRO A 182 -3.97 12.97 20.08
N LEU A 183 -3.61 12.81 18.81
CA LEU A 183 -2.33 12.23 18.40
C LEU A 183 -1.15 13.01 18.96
N GLU A 184 -1.28 14.34 19.04
CA GLU A 184 -0.28 15.28 19.55
C GLU A 184 0.04 15.06 21.05
N ARG A 185 -0.83 14.38 21.77
CA ARG A 185 -0.68 14.08 23.20
C ARG A 185 -0.51 12.60 23.47
N THR A 186 -0.47 11.78 22.42
CA THR A 186 -0.43 10.32 22.53
C THR A 186 1.00 9.82 22.35
N GLU A 187 1.42 8.94 23.23
CA GLU A 187 2.63 8.19 23.06
C GLU A 187 2.34 6.97 22.18
N LEU A 188 2.68 7.08 20.89
CA LEU A 188 2.56 5.94 19.98
C LEU A 188 3.53 4.83 20.40
N PRO A 189 3.12 3.56 20.35
CA PRO A 189 4.05 2.45 20.55
C PRO A 189 5.14 2.44 19.46
N ARG A 190 6.37 2.08 19.84
CA ARG A 190 7.47 1.96 18.87
C ARG A 190 7.14 0.92 17.80
N ARG A 191 6.63 -0.25 18.22
CA ARG A 191 6.14 -1.30 17.32
C ARG A 191 4.62 -1.22 17.26
N CYS A 192 4.07 -0.87 16.11
CA CYS A 192 2.62 -0.74 15.94
C CYS A 192 2.21 -0.81 14.47
N VAL A 193 0.92 -0.93 14.24
CA VAL A 193 0.27 -0.75 12.94
C VAL A 193 -0.54 0.55 13.00
N LEU A 194 -0.21 1.53 12.17
CA LEU A 194 -1.01 2.73 11.96
C LEU A 194 -2.08 2.42 10.92
N LEU A 195 -3.34 2.37 11.32
CA LEU A 195 -4.47 2.00 10.46
C LEU A 195 -5.27 3.23 10.05
N PHE A 196 -5.43 3.41 8.75
CA PHE A 196 -6.17 4.49 8.13
C PHE A 196 -7.44 3.97 7.46
N GLY A 197 -8.55 4.66 7.68
CA GLY A 197 -9.83 4.39 7.03
C GLY A 197 -9.89 4.96 5.61
N GLN A 198 -11.03 4.75 4.97
CA GLN A 198 -11.33 5.28 3.65
C GLN A 198 -11.61 6.79 3.70
N GLU A 199 -11.39 7.47 2.59
CA GLU A 199 -11.86 8.85 2.44
C GLU A 199 -13.38 8.90 2.47
N GLY A 200 -13.93 9.76 3.31
CA GLY A 200 -15.36 9.92 3.56
C GLY A 200 -15.87 9.07 4.73
N PRO A 201 -16.00 7.74 4.62
CA PRO A 201 -16.49 6.91 5.72
C PRO A 201 -15.57 6.81 6.94
N GLY A 202 -14.26 7.02 6.74
CA GLY A 202 -13.26 6.80 7.79
C GLY A 202 -13.03 5.30 8.08
N LEU A 203 -12.63 4.99 9.31
CA LEU A 203 -12.44 3.62 9.80
C LEU A 203 -13.77 2.87 9.91
N THR A 204 -13.81 1.64 9.41
CA THR A 204 -14.96 0.76 9.61
C THR A 204 -15.19 0.49 11.11
N GLU A 205 -16.41 0.11 11.47
CA GLU A 205 -16.75 -0.25 12.86
C GLU A 205 -15.88 -1.42 13.35
N GLU A 206 -15.59 -2.38 12.46
CA GLU A 206 -14.75 -3.52 12.77
C GLU A 206 -13.30 -3.09 13.05
N ALA A 207 -12.74 -2.23 12.22
CA ALA A 207 -11.40 -1.66 12.44
C ALA A 207 -11.31 -0.94 13.79
N ARG A 208 -12.34 -0.18 14.14
CA ARG A 208 -12.41 0.53 15.43
C ARG A 208 -12.48 -0.41 16.64
N LYS A 209 -13.22 -1.51 16.53
CA LYS A 209 -13.32 -2.52 17.61
C LYS A 209 -12.00 -3.22 17.89
N HIS A 210 -11.20 -3.42 16.86
CA HIS A 210 -9.92 -4.12 16.98
C HIS A 210 -8.72 -3.20 17.20
N ALA A 211 -8.89 -1.90 17.08
CA ALA A 211 -7.87 -0.93 17.41
C ALA A 211 -7.63 -0.89 18.93
N ALA A 212 -6.37 -0.95 19.35
CA ALA A 212 -5.99 -0.76 20.75
C ALA A 212 -6.33 0.66 21.24
N MET A 213 -6.28 1.63 20.34
CA MET A 213 -6.76 3.00 20.51
C MET A 213 -7.05 3.63 19.15
N VAL A 214 -7.89 4.68 19.17
CA VAL A 214 -8.09 5.55 18.01
C VAL A 214 -7.54 6.92 18.34
N CYS A 215 -6.69 7.45 17.48
CA CYS A 215 -6.11 8.78 17.61
C CYS A 215 -6.74 9.73 16.59
N SER A 216 -7.01 10.97 17.01
CA SER A 216 -7.43 12.07 16.14
C SER A 216 -6.30 13.07 15.95
N ILE A 217 -6.27 13.72 14.79
CA ILE A 217 -5.39 14.86 14.55
C ILE A 217 -6.17 16.12 14.87
N ALA A 218 -5.60 17.00 15.70
CA ALA A 218 -6.25 18.23 16.11
C ALA A 218 -6.50 19.16 14.90
N GLN A 219 -7.73 19.61 14.75
CA GLN A 219 -8.17 20.49 13.66
C GLN A 219 -8.80 21.75 14.24
N PHE A 220 -8.46 22.90 13.69
CA PHE A 220 -8.90 24.22 14.20
C PHE A 220 -9.70 25.01 13.15
N GLY A 221 -9.88 24.44 11.97
CA GLY A 221 -10.60 25.06 10.87
C GLY A 221 -12.08 24.67 10.83
N SER A 222 -12.73 25.01 9.74
CA SER A 222 -14.17 24.74 9.51
C SER A 222 -14.49 23.36 8.95
N THR A 223 -13.49 22.59 8.53
CA THR A 223 -13.66 21.28 7.92
C THR A 223 -13.76 20.19 8.99
N ARG A 224 -14.52 19.12 8.69
CA ARG A 224 -14.67 17.97 9.59
C ARG A 224 -13.45 17.04 9.56
N SER A 225 -12.76 17.00 8.44
CA SER A 225 -11.65 16.08 8.23
C SER A 225 -10.61 16.72 7.29
N ILE A 226 -9.39 16.24 7.39
CA ILE A 226 -8.32 16.49 6.43
C ILE A 226 -8.23 15.33 5.45
N ASN A 227 -7.55 15.53 4.32
CA ASN A 227 -7.30 14.47 3.34
C ASN A 227 -6.62 13.25 3.99
N ALA A 228 -7.04 12.05 3.65
CA ALA A 228 -6.55 10.80 4.25
C ALA A 228 -5.03 10.60 4.06
N GLY A 229 -4.48 10.98 2.90
CA GLY A 229 -3.02 10.94 2.67
C GLY A 229 -2.26 11.93 3.55
N ALA A 230 -2.84 13.12 3.79
CA ALA A 230 -2.27 14.11 4.72
C ALA A 230 -2.32 13.61 6.17
N ALA A 231 -3.45 13.01 6.59
CA ALA A 231 -3.56 12.40 7.91
C ALA A 231 -2.53 11.29 8.11
N ALA A 232 -2.34 10.46 7.10
CA ALA A 232 -1.33 9.40 7.13
C ALA A 232 0.09 9.96 7.25
N ALA A 233 0.41 11.02 6.50
CA ALA A 233 1.72 11.68 6.57
C ALA A 233 1.99 12.25 7.97
N ILE A 234 1.00 12.91 8.58
CA ILE A 234 1.12 13.48 9.94
C ILE A 234 1.34 12.37 10.96
N ALA A 235 0.55 11.29 10.92
CA ALA A 235 0.67 10.19 11.88
C ALA A 235 2.02 9.46 11.77
N MET A 236 2.47 9.17 10.56
CA MET A 236 3.79 8.58 10.31
C MET A 236 4.91 9.52 10.75
N HIS A 237 4.82 10.81 10.46
CA HIS A 237 5.81 11.81 10.88
C HIS A 237 5.88 11.94 12.40
N THR A 238 4.72 11.89 13.10
CA THR A 238 4.68 11.88 14.57
C THR A 238 5.47 10.71 15.14
N TRP A 239 5.34 9.52 14.52
CA TRP A 239 6.14 8.37 14.90
C TRP A 239 7.63 8.58 14.63
N VAL A 240 7.99 9.08 13.43
CA VAL A 240 9.38 9.36 13.02
C VAL A 240 10.06 10.36 13.96
N GLN A 241 9.40 11.46 14.27
CA GLN A 241 9.93 12.47 15.21
C GLN A 241 10.32 11.89 16.57
N ARG A 242 9.66 10.81 16.98
CA ARG A 242 9.88 10.22 18.29
C ARG A 242 10.95 9.13 18.31
N TYR A 243 11.06 8.35 17.23
CA TYR A 243 11.80 7.10 17.24
C TYR A 243 12.90 6.97 16.20
N ALA A 244 12.89 7.80 15.18
CA ALA A 244 13.91 7.75 14.14
C ALA A 244 15.12 8.60 14.51
N ASP A 245 16.30 8.13 14.12
CA ASP A 245 17.52 8.94 14.14
C ASP A 245 17.46 9.91 12.96
N ILE A 246 17.12 11.18 13.26
CA ILE A 246 16.99 12.21 12.25
C ILE A 246 18.39 12.74 11.92
N PRO A 247 18.82 12.72 10.63
CA PRO A 247 20.11 13.26 10.24
C PRO A 247 20.25 14.75 10.63
N GLU A 248 21.44 15.16 11.10
CA GLU A 248 21.72 16.56 11.44
C GLU A 248 21.68 17.49 10.21
N ALA A 249 22.08 16.98 9.05
CA ALA A 249 21.94 17.65 7.77
C ALA A 249 20.76 17.06 7.01
N GLY A 250 19.90 17.90 6.45
CA GLY A 250 18.81 17.44 5.58
C GLY A 250 19.35 16.64 4.40
N VAL A 251 18.53 15.69 3.95
CA VAL A 251 18.79 14.85 2.77
C VAL A 251 18.77 15.70 1.50
#